data_66edfd4ca063c775bd71ebe94f32ae46
#
_entry.id   66edfd4ca063c775bd71ebe94f32ae46
#
_cell.length_a   1.000
_cell.length_b   1.000
_cell.length_c   1.000
_cell.angle_alpha   90.00
_cell.angle_beta   90.00
_cell.angle_gamma   90.00
#
_symmetry.space_group_name_H-M   'P 1'
#
loop_
_entity.id
_entity.type
_entity.pdbx_description
1 polymer ?
#
loop_
_entity_poly.entity_id
_entity_poly.type
_entity_poly.pdbx_seq_one_letter_code
_entity_poly.pdbx_strand_id
1 'polypeptide(L)'
;MNIKSILTNLVLILCISIASSAQELLPTSTTGQIVKHTYYTLSYCEKDEQSEWVYYELTSEMVKGRQPRTDDYRPDEKVSNVSEQLEDYRHSGYDRGHLCPAGDMKLNLTSMSESFYLSNMSPQVKEFNDGIWNTLEERVRRWALTCGRIYVVTGGVLTSNKGKIGPDRVSIPKYFYKVIYDPRGKGKMIAFLIPNEKSEKPLQDYVVTVDSLESLTGIDFFPELPDSIENHLESSKDVSSWSFHK
;
A
#
# COMPACT_ATOMS: atom_id res chain seq x y z
N MET A 1 -73.31 23.43 19.84
CA MET A 1 -72.57 23.41 18.55
C MET A 1 -71.10 23.10 18.88
N ASN A 2 -70.69 21.83 18.75
CA ASN A 2 -69.42 21.32 19.22
C ASN A 2 -68.37 21.42 18.08
N ILE A 3 -67.30 22.15 18.33
CA ILE A 3 -66.16 22.21 17.46
C ILE A 3 -65.10 21.23 18.01
N LYS A 4 -64.94 20.11 17.32
CA LYS A 4 -63.87 19.14 17.62
C LYS A 4 -62.56 19.67 17.04
N SER A 5 -61.62 19.96 17.94
CA SER A 5 -60.22 20.26 17.60
C SER A 5 -59.53 18.97 17.17
N ILE A 6 -59.05 18.90 15.93
CA ILE A 6 -58.19 17.84 15.43
C ILE A 6 -56.75 18.31 15.64
N LEU A 7 -56.05 17.73 16.65
CA LEU A 7 -54.60 17.85 16.75
C LEU A 7 -53.93 16.88 15.78
N THR A 8 -53.33 17.42 14.75
CA THR A 8 -52.49 16.67 13.82
C THR A 8 -51.06 16.62 14.40
N ASN A 9 -50.68 15.46 14.93
CA ASN A 9 -49.31 15.21 15.35
C ASN A 9 -48.39 15.02 14.13
N LEU A 10 -47.61 16.04 13.82
CA LEU A 10 -46.56 15.96 12.82
C LEU A 10 -45.33 15.27 13.43
N VAL A 11 -45.14 14.00 13.19
CA VAL A 11 -43.92 13.27 13.57
C VAL A 11 -42.84 13.62 12.56
N LEU A 12 -41.91 14.49 12.99
CA LEU A 12 -40.71 14.82 12.23
C LEU A 12 -39.74 13.66 12.36
N ILE A 13 -39.66 12.78 11.37
CA ILE A 13 -38.64 11.73 11.29
C ILE A 13 -37.34 12.41 10.86
N LEU A 14 -36.47 12.65 11.83
CA LEU A 14 -35.10 13.12 11.61
C LEU A 14 -34.29 11.94 11.05
N CYS A 15 -34.15 11.85 9.72
CA CYS A 15 -33.21 10.94 9.10
C CYS A 15 -31.78 11.42 9.41
N ILE A 16 -31.21 10.90 10.50
CA ILE A 16 -29.77 11.04 10.75
C ILE A 16 -29.07 10.13 9.74
N SER A 17 -28.57 10.71 8.65
CA SER A 17 -27.63 10.05 7.76
C SER A 17 -26.33 9.85 8.57
N ILE A 18 -26.17 8.66 9.15
CA ILE A 18 -24.86 8.23 9.64
C ILE A 18 -24.02 8.02 8.38
N ALA A 19 -23.25 9.04 8.01
CA ALA A 19 -22.13 8.84 7.10
C ALA A 19 -21.18 7.90 7.83
N SER A 20 -21.24 6.60 7.52
CA SER A 20 -20.21 5.66 7.89
C SER A 20 -18.94 6.15 7.18
N SER A 21 -18.07 6.85 7.91
CA SER A 21 -16.71 7.02 7.45
C SER A 21 -16.17 5.61 7.28
N ALA A 22 -15.83 5.23 6.05
CA ALA A 22 -15.13 3.97 5.85
C ALA A 22 -13.89 4.03 6.75
N GLN A 23 -13.81 3.11 7.72
CA GLN A 23 -12.72 3.03 8.66
C GLN A 23 -11.46 2.80 7.84
N GLU A 24 -10.48 3.71 7.94
CA GLU A 24 -9.21 3.55 7.22
C GLU A 24 -8.47 2.35 7.82
N LEU A 25 -8.20 1.34 7.00
CA LEU A 25 -7.44 0.14 7.38
C LEU A 25 -5.92 0.39 7.33
N LEU A 26 -5.47 1.51 7.89
CA LEU A 26 -4.06 1.90 7.88
C LEU A 26 -3.25 1.02 8.84
N PRO A 27 -2.03 0.63 8.45
CA PRO A 27 -1.09 0.04 9.40
C PRO A 27 -0.73 1.00 10.52
N THR A 28 -0.23 0.45 11.64
CA THR A 28 0.43 1.29 12.65
C THR A 28 1.68 1.94 12.07
N SER A 29 2.08 3.08 12.63
CA SER A 29 3.31 3.77 12.24
C SER A 29 4.34 3.70 13.36
N THR A 30 5.57 3.29 13.04
CA THR A 30 6.69 3.33 13.98
C THR A 30 7.37 4.69 14.02
N THR A 31 7.09 5.56 13.03
CA THR A 31 7.73 6.87 12.86
C THR A 31 6.84 8.03 13.28
N GLY A 32 5.52 7.86 13.21
CA GLY A 32 4.52 8.89 13.49
C GLY A 32 4.33 9.93 12.37
N GLN A 33 5.09 9.88 11.28
CA GLN A 33 4.93 10.81 10.15
C GLN A 33 4.05 10.21 9.06
N ILE A 34 2.73 10.41 9.20
CA ILE A 34 1.73 9.97 8.22
C ILE A 34 1.51 11.06 7.17
N VAL A 35 1.72 10.72 5.91
CA VAL A 35 1.51 11.61 4.75
C VAL A 35 0.38 11.05 3.89
N LYS A 36 -0.68 11.85 3.71
CA LYS A 36 -1.85 11.49 2.90
C LYS A 36 -1.80 12.13 1.52
N HIS A 37 -1.81 11.30 0.50
CA HIS A 37 -2.05 11.67 -0.89
C HIS A 37 -3.49 11.36 -1.30
N THR A 38 -3.85 11.70 -2.53
CA THR A 38 -5.24 11.52 -3.01
C THR A 38 -5.62 10.02 -3.09
N TYR A 39 -4.66 9.16 -3.48
CA TYR A 39 -4.92 7.75 -3.77
C TYR A 39 -4.09 6.78 -2.93
N TYR A 40 -3.20 7.27 -2.08
CA TYR A 40 -2.44 6.45 -1.14
C TYR A 40 -2.07 7.26 0.11
N THR A 41 -1.75 6.55 1.16
CA THR A 41 -1.20 7.10 2.41
C THR A 41 0.10 6.40 2.69
N LEU A 42 1.08 7.09 3.25
CA LEU A 42 2.36 6.51 3.64
C LEU A 42 2.76 6.91 5.06
N SER A 43 3.62 6.11 5.67
CA SER A 43 4.37 6.49 6.86
C SER A 43 5.83 6.69 6.49
N TYR A 44 6.33 7.91 6.67
CA TYR A 44 7.70 8.28 6.27
C TYR A 44 8.69 8.12 7.42
N CYS A 45 9.85 7.57 7.12
CA CYS A 45 10.94 7.37 8.07
C CYS A 45 12.13 8.27 7.71
N GLU A 46 12.25 9.41 8.38
CA GLU A 46 13.35 10.38 8.23
C GLU A 46 14.73 9.76 8.40
N LYS A 47 14.89 8.84 9.36
CA LYS A 47 16.15 8.15 9.62
C LYS A 47 16.65 7.35 8.42
N ASP A 48 15.71 6.81 7.63
CA ASP A 48 15.98 5.95 6.49
C ASP A 48 15.72 6.65 5.16
N GLU A 49 15.19 7.89 5.20
CA GLU A 49 14.86 8.75 4.05
C GLU A 49 13.95 8.04 3.05
N GLN A 50 12.94 7.34 3.54
CA GLN A 50 11.94 6.67 2.71
C GLN A 50 10.75 6.21 3.54
N SER A 51 9.68 5.80 2.88
CA SER A 51 8.51 5.26 3.56
C SER A 51 8.77 3.88 4.16
N GLU A 52 8.40 3.70 5.45
CA GLU A 52 8.34 2.37 6.05
C GLU A 52 7.22 1.52 5.44
N TRP A 53 6.08 2.16 5.08
CA TRP A 53 5.01 1.55 4.31
C TRP A 53 4.25 2.59 3.46
N VAL A 54 3.64 2.09 2.39
CA VAL A 54 2.64 2.78 1.57
C VAL A 54 1.39 1.91 1.52
N TYR A 55 0.26 2.48 1.91
CA TYR A 55 -1.06 1.87 1.90
C TYR A 55 -1.93 2.48 0.81
N TYR A 56 -2.63 1.65 0.04
CA TYR A 56 -3.60 2.10 -0.96
C TYR A 56 -4.71 1.08 -1.21
N GLU A 57 -5.88 1.59 -1.59
CA GLU A 57 -6.94 0.80 -2.20
C GLU A 57 -6.64 0.63 -3.68
N LEU A 58 -6.74 -0.59 -4.20
CA LEU A 58 -6.63 -0.87 -5.63
C LEU A 58 -7.95 -1.44 -6.16
N THR A 59 -8.58 -0.69 -7.05
CA THR A 59 -9.85 -1.09 -7.68
C THR A 59 -9.65 -1.60 -9.11
N SER A 60 -10.61 -2.39 -9.58
CA SER A 60 -10.62 -2.83 -10.98
C SER A 60 -10.71 -1.65 -11.96
N GLU A 61 -11.31 -0.53 -11.55
CA GLU A 61 -11.40 0.70 -12.34
C GLU A 61 -10.01 1.35 -12.50
N MET A 62 -9.26 1.48 -11.41
CA MET A 62 -7.88 2.01 -11.44
C MET A 62 -7.00 1.19 -12.38
N VAL A 63 -7.06 -0.15 -12.29
CA VAL A 63 -6.27 -1.03 -13.16
C VAL A 63 -6.65 -0.89 -14.64
N LYS A 64 -7.94 -0.72 -14.95
CA LYS A 64 -8.45 -0.51 -16.32
C LYS A 64 -8.20 0.91 -16.85
N GLY A 65 -7.78 1.82 -16.02
CA GLY A 65 -7.45 3.18 -16.39
C GLY A 65 -6.45 3.24 -17.56
N ARG A 66 -6.42 4.38 -18.26
CA ARG A 66 -5.58 4.59 -19.46
C ARG A 66 -4.67 5.81 -19.34
N GLN A 67 -4.55 6.37 -18.15
CA GLN A 67 -3.64 7.49 -17.94
C GLN A 67 -2.22 7.09 -18.32
N PRO A 68 -1.59 7.77 -19.29
CA PRO A 68 -0.19 7.53 -19.61
C PRO A 68 0.73 7.84 -18.43
N ARG A 69 1.85 7.15 -18.38
CA ARG A 69 2.89 7.37 -17.39
C ARG A 69 3.45 8.80 -17.52
N THR A 70 3.66 9.48 -16.39
CA THR A 70 4.13 10.89 -16.37
C THR A 70 5.64 11.00 -16.19
N ASP A 71 6.26 10.05 -15.48
CA ASP A 71 7.70 10.03 -15.15
C ASP A 71 8.21 11.35 -14.50
N ASP A 72 7.32 12.06 -13.82
CA ASP A 72 7.53 13.37 -13.19
C ASP A 72 8.06 13.24 -11.75
N TYR A 73 9.14 12.48 -11.59
CA TYR A 73 9.81 12.27 -10.30
C TYR A 73 10.19 13.59 -9.64
N ARG A 74 9.82 13.76 -8.37
CA ARG A 74 10.06 14.97 -7.60
C ARG A 74 10.02 14.70 -6.10
N PRO A 75 10.67 15.54 -5.27
CA PRO A 75 10.51 15.52 -3.83
C PRO A 75 9.05 15.66 -3.42
N ASP A 76 8.71 15.10 -2.26
CA ASP A 76 7.38 15.21 -1.69
C ASP A 76 7.33 16.36 -0.67
N GLU A 77 6.67 17.45 -1.04
CA GLU A 77 6.54 18.64 -0.19
C GLU A 77 5.68 18.41 1.07
N LYS A 78 4.98 17.28 1.15
CA LYS A 78 4.19 16.91 2.35
C LYS A 78 5.03 16.22 3.42
N VAL A 79 6.22 15.76 3.10
CA VAL A 79 7.19 15.25 4.08
C VAL A 79 7.75 16.42 4.88
N SER A 80 7.80 16.30 6.21
CA SER A 80 8.11 17.42 7.13
C SER A 80 9.51 18.00 6.93
N ASN A 81 10.47 17.14 6.65
CA ASN A 81 11.80 17.52 6.21
C ASN A 81 11.91 17.33 4.69
N VAL A 82 13.04 17.60 4.12
CA VAL A 82 13.23 17.34 2.69
C VAL A 82 13.25 15.84 2.47
N SER A 83 12.28 15.32 1.70
CA SER A 83 12.32 13.92 1.28
C SER A 83 13.55 13.68 0.38
N GLU A 84 13.90 12.42 0.17
CA GLU A 84 14.95 12.01 -0.76
C GLU A 84 14.90 12.79 -2.09
N GLN A 85 16.06 13.00 -2.69
CA GLN A 85 16.25 13.79 -3.91
C GLN A 85 16.61 12.91 -5.11
N LEU A 86 16.40 13.40 -6.31
CA LEU A 86 16.84 12.71 -7.54
C LEU A 86 18.35 12.42 -7.54
N GLU A 87 19.12 13.30 -6.89
CA GLU A 87 20.58 13.18 -6.80
C GLU A 87 20.99 11.95 -5.98
N ASP A 88 20.19 11.49 -5.01
CA ASP A 88 20.48 10.29 -4.23
C ASP A 88 20.57 9.04 -5.08
N TYR A 89 19.75 8.96 -6.11
CA TYR A 89 19.74 7.81 -7.02
C TYR A 89 20.76 7.91 -8.15
N ARG A 90 21.31 9.10 -8.38
CA ARG A 90 22.24 9.32 -9.48
C ARG A 90 23.51 8.52 -9.28
N HIS A 91 23.84 7.68 -10.28
CA HIS A 91 25.00 6.79 -10.24
C HIS A 91 25.07 5.86 -9.02
N SER A 92 23.97 5.67 -8.31
CA SER A 92 23.89 4.77 -7.13
C SER A 92 23.94 3.28 -7.49
N GLY A 93 23.60 2.93 -8.73
CA GLY A 93 23.40 1.55 -9.17
C GLY A 93 22.05 0.94 -8.79
N TYR A 94 21.14 1.75 -8.22
CA TYR A 94 19.78 1.35 -7.87
C TYR A 94 18.73 2.10 -8.68
N ASP A 95 17.62 1.43 -8.96
CA ASP A 95 16.43 2.04 -9.53
C ASP A 95 15.65 2.81 -8.45
N ARG A 96 14.89 3.83 -8.88
CA ARG A 96 13.79 4.43 -8.12
C ARG A 96 12.60 3.48 -8.19
N GLY A 97 12.61 2.47 -7.33
CA GLY A 97 11.56 1.46 -7.31
C GLY A 97 10.31 1.97 -6.60
N HIS A 98 9.16 1.90 -7.27
CA HIS A 98 7.88 2.30 -6.69
C HIS A 98 7.45 1.35 -5.57
N LEU A 99 6.90 1.92 -4.49
CA LEU A 99 6.14 1.17 -3.49
C LEU A 99 4.67 1.03 -3.95
N CYS A 100 3.98 2.14 -4.17
CA CYS A 100 2.70 2.17 -4.88
C CYS A 100 2.97 2.32 -6.39
N PRO A 101 2.75 1.27 -7.22
CA PRO A 101 3.20 1.29 -8.62
C PRO A 101 2.41 2.26 -9.49
N ALA A 102 3.09 2.95 -10.41
CA ALA A 102 2.42 3.75 -11.44
C ALA A 102 1.42 2.93 -12.29
N GLY A 103 1.69 1.61 -12.46
CA GLY A 103 0.79 0.68 -13.14
C GLY A 103 -0.56 0.49 -12.44
N ASP A 104 -0.63 0.76 -11.12
CA ASP A 104 -1.84 0.68 -10.32
C ASP A 104 -2.61 2.02 -10.32
N MET A 105 -1.94 3.14 -10.66
CA MET A 105 -2.42 4.52 -10.58
C MET A 105 -2.85 5.11 -11.94
N LYS A 106 -3.45 4.29 -12.81
CA LYS A 106 -3.83 4.71 -14.18
C LYS A 106 -5.20 5.37 -14.30
N LEU A 107 -5.86 5.69 -13.17
CA LEU A 107 -7.22 6.24 -13.16
C LEU A 107 -7.28 7.64 -13.82
N ASN A 108 -6.39 8.54 -13.41
CA ASN A 108 -6.32 9.91 -13.90
C ASN A 108 -4.92 10.50 -13.70
N LEU A 109 -4.74 11.75 -14.14
CA LEU A 109 -3.45 12.45 -14.05
C LEU A 109 -2.96 12.60 -12.61
N THR A 110 -3.85 12.90 -11.66
CA THR A 110 -3.48 13.08 -10.25
C THR A 110 -2.94 11.78 -9.66
N SER A 111 -3.67 10.66 -9.82
CA SER A 111 -3.22 9.37 -9.31
C SER A 111 -1.87 8.95 -9.91
N MET A 112 -1.70 9.17 -11.22
CA MET A 112 -0.45 8.86 -11.92
C MET A 112 0.69 9.74 -11.42
N SER A 113 0.53 11.06 -11.44
CA SER A 113 1.57 12.01 -11.05
C SER A 113 1.98 11.87 -9.59
N GLU A 114 1.02 11.70 -8.66
CA GLU A 114 1.34 11.49 -7.24
C GLU A 114 2.17 10.22 -7.02
N SER A 115 2.02 9.18 -7.84
CA SER A 115 2.83 7.96 -7.70
C SER A 115 4.33 8.19 -7.95
N PHE A 116 4.73 9.32 -8.53
CA PHE A 116 6.12 9.72 -8.80
C PHE A 116 6.75 10.60 -7.73
N TYR A 117 6.09 10.84 -6.60
CA TYR A 117 6.79 11.43 -5.45
C TYR A 117 7.91 10.52 -4.97
N LEU A 118 9.07 11.12 -4.63
CA LEU A 118 10.21 10.34 -4.16
C LEU A 118 9.92 9.63 -2.83
N SER A 119 9.05 10.17 -1.99
CA SER A 119 8.55 9.50 -0.79
C SER A 119 7.87 8.14 -1.05
N ASN A 120 7.46 7.88 -2.30
CA ASN A 120 6.92 6.60 -2.77
C ASN A 120 7.99 5.71 -3.44
N MET A 121 9.26 6.12 -3.39
CA MET A 121 10.37 5.38 -3.99
C MET A 121 11.21 4.66 -2.93
N SER A 122 11.93 3.65 -3.36
CA SER A 122 12.93 2.99 -2.54
C SER A 122 14.04 2.42 -3.44
N PRO A 123 15.30 2.36 -2.96
CA PRO A 123 16.41 1.82 -3.75
C PRO A 123 16.21 0.32 -4.05
N GLN A 124 15.90 0.00 -5.29
CA GLN A 124 15.69 -1.37 -5.75
C GLN A 124 16.78 -1.79 -6.74
N VAL A 125 17.27 -3.02 -6.59
CA VAL A 125 18.12 -3.64 -7.60
C VAL A 125 17.34 -3.77 -8.90
N LYS A 126 17.93 -3.40 -10.03
CA LYS A 126 17.24 -3.39 -11.33
C LYS A 126 16.59 -4.73 -11.66
N GLU A 127 17.33 -5.83 -11.49
CA GLU A 127 16.85 -7.19 -11.80
C GLU A 127 15.74 -7.66 -10.84
N PHE A 128 15.66 -7.08 -9.64
CA PHE A 128 14.54 -7.27 -8.72
C PHE A 128 13.33 -6.45 -9.20
N ASN A 129 13.52 -5.15 -9.44
CA ASN A 129 12.46 -4.21 -9.84
C ASN A 129 11.78 -4.63 -11.14
N ASP A 130 12.54 -4.86 -12.20
CA ASP A 130 12.02 -5.29 -13.52
C ASP A 130 11.60 -6.77 -13.54
N GLY A 131 12.03 -7.56 -12.57
CA GLY A 131 11.85 -9.00 -12.49
C GLY A 131 10.71 -9.45 -11.59
N ILE A 132 11.08 -10.08 -10.47
CA ILE A 132 10.13 -10.72 -9.55
C ILE A 132 9.15 -9.71 -8.91
N TRP A 133 9.60 -8.46 -8.65
CA TRP A 133 8.76 -7.43 -8.08
C TRP A 133 7.68 -6.98 -9.07
N ASN A 134 8.05 -6.67 -10.31
CA ASN A 134 7.08 -6.38 -11.37
C ASN A 134 6.10 -7.54 -11.60
N THR A 135 6.59 -8.79 -11.53
CA THR A 135 5.73 -9.99 -11.63
C THR A 135 4.69 -10.02 -10.51
N LEU A 136 5.07 -9.68 -9.26
CA LEU A 136 4.14 -9.57 -8.15
C LEU A 136 3.12 -8.45 -8.38
N GLU A 137 3.55 -7.27 -8.82
CA GLU A 137 2.67 -6.14 -9.11
C GLU A 137 1.63 -6.48 -10.20
N GLU A 138 2.05 -7.16 -11.27
CA GLU A 138 1.13 -7.65 -12.31
C GLU A 138 0.11 -8.64 -11.72
N ARG A 139 0.55 -9.48 -10.80
CA ARG A 139 -0.31 -10.43 -10.11
C ARG A 139 -1.35 -9.73 -9.23
N VAL A 140 -0.94 -8.74 -8.46
CA VAL A 140 -1.81 -7.91 -7.60
C VAL A 140 -2.88 -7.21 -8.46
N ARG A 141 -2.50 -6.64 -9.61
CA ARG A 141 -3.47 -6.05 -10.57
C ARG A 141 -4.51 -7.07 -11.06
N ARG A 142 -4.11 -8.30 -11.35
CA ARG A 142 -5.05 -9.36 -11.75
C ARG A 142 -6.00 -9.73 -10.62
N TRP A 143 -5.53 -9.77 -9.38
CA TRP A 143 -6.39 -9.98 -8.23
C TRP A 143 -7.38 -8.84 -8.06
N ALA A 144 -6.96 -7.59 -8.19
CA ALA A 144 -7.85 -6.44 -8.15
C ALA A 144 -8.95 -6.51 -9.23
N LEU A 145 -8.61 -6.95 -10.45
CA LEU A 145 -9.59 -7.16 -11.53
C LEU A 145 -10.63 -8.24 -11.17
N THR A 146 -10.22 -9.31 -10.50
CA THR A 146 -11.10 -10.41 -10.09
C THR A 146 -11.91 -10.09 -8.85
N CYS A 147 -11.27 -9.41 -7.88
CA CYS A 147 -11.88 -9.05 -6.61
C CYS A 147 -12.76 -7.79 -6.71
N GLY A 148 -12.54 -6.95 -7.71
CA GLY A 148 -13.16 -5.63 -7.83
C GLY A 148 -12.43 -4.56 -7.02
N ARG A 149 -12.02 -4.90 -5.79
CA ARG A 149 -11.30 -4.06 -4.83
C ARG A 149 -10.44 -4.93 -3.93
N ILE A 150 -9.22 -4.47 -3.65
CA ILE A 150 -8.30 -5.01 -2.64
C ILE A 150 -7.58 -3.85 -1.95
N TYR A 151 -7.05 -4.12 -0.76
CA TYR A 151 -6.18 -3.19 -0.03
C TYR A 151 -4.75 -3.72 -0.07
N VAL A 152 -3.80 -2.82 -0.24
CA VAL A 152 -2.38 -3.17 -0.39
C VAL A 152 -1.55 -2.33 0.57
N VAL A 153 -0.67 -3.00 1.33
CA VAL A 153 0.41 -2.37 2.09
C VAL A 153 1.73 -2.87 1.55
N THR A 154 2.66 -1.96 1.29
CA THR A 154 3.94 -2.32 0.69
C THR A 154 5.07 -1.44 1.23
N GLY A 155 6.26 -1.98 1.39
CA GLY A 155 7.41 -1.25 1.91
C GLY A 155 8.71 -2.03 1.82
N GLY A 156 9.80 -1.34 2.14
CA GLY A 156 11.09 -1.95 2.43
C GLY A 156 11.21 -2.32 3.91
N VAL A 157 11.91 -3.41 4.23
CA VAL A 157 12.23 -3.75 5.62
C VAL A 157 13.37 -2.86 6.09
N LEU A 158 13.04 -1.76 6.78
CA LEU A 158 14.00 -0.74 7.20
C LEU A 158 14.87 -1.17 8.40
N THR A 159 14.41 -2.14 9.18
CA THR A 159 15.19 -2.75 10.27
C THR A 159 16.40 -3.55 9.76
N SER A 160 16.47 -3.85 8.46
CA SER A 160 17.55 -4.61 7.81
C SER A 160 17.90 -4.00 6.45
N ASN A 161 19.04 -3.33 6.34
CA ASN A 161 19.51 -2.67 5.12
C ASN A 161 20.88 -3.17 4.64
N LYS A 162 21.18 -2.88 3.36
CA LYS A 162 22.45 -3.20 2.67
C LYS A 162 23.44 -2.02 2.65
N GLY A 163 23.10 -0.91 3.30
CA GLY A 163 23.83 0.35 3.25
C GLY A 163 22.91 1.49 2.85
N LYS A 164 23.49 2.59 2.39
CA LYS A 164 22.77 3.82 2.02
C LYS A 164 23.29 4.37 0.69
N ILE A 165 22.43 5.06 -0.05
CA ILE A 165 22.78 5.77 -1.28
C ILE A 165 22.64 7.29 -1.08
N GLY A 166 23.28 8.03 -1.95
CA GLY A 166 23.15 9.47 -2.10
C GLY A 166 23.59 10.34 -0.93
N PRO A 167 23.53 11.66 -1.14
CA PRO A 167 23.85 12.65 -0.11
C PRO A 167 22.96 12.57 1.13
N ASP A 168 21.65 12.33 0.92
CA ASP A 168 20.65 12.26 1.99
C ASP A 168 20.65 10.91 2.70
N ARG A 169 21.50 9.96 2.22
CA ARG A 169 21.74 8.66 2.87
C ARG A 169 20.48 7.77 2.92
N VAL A 170 19.77 7.67 1.80
CA VAL A 170 18.61 6.80 1.65
C VAL A 170 19.00 5.34 1.88
N SER A 171 18.35 4.67 2.81
CA SER A 171 18.65 3.28 3.18
C SER A 171 18.28 2.30 2.04
N ILE A 172 19.11 1.28 1.83
CA ILE A 172 18.86 0.21 0.84
C ILE A 172 18.24 -1.00 1.56
N PRO A 173 16.92 -1.25 1.47
CA PRO A 173 16.32 -2.40 2.12
C PRO A 173 16.90 -3.73 1.61
N LYS A 174 17.14 -4.70 2.51
CA LYS A 174 17.50 -6.06 2.11
C LYS A 174 16.32 -6.83 1.54
N TYR A 175 15.12 -6.50 2.00
CA TYR A 175 13.88 -7.16 1.62
C TYR A 175 12.82 -6.13 1.36
N PHE A 176 11.91 -6.46 0.45
CA PHE A 176 10.65 -5.74 0.24
C PHE A 176 9.49 -6.65 0.61
N TYR A 177 8.43 -6.06 1.14
CA TYR A 177 7.20 -6.78 1.46
C TYR A 177 5.99 -6.17 0.75
N LYS A 178 4.97 -7.00 0.58
CA LYS A 178 3.66 -6.58 0.11
C LYS A 178 2.59 -7.44 0.77
N VAL A 179 1.66 -6.79 1.48
CA VAL A 179 0.50 -7.43 2.11
C VAL A 179 -0.74 -7.04 1.32
N ILE A 180 -1.56 -8.00 0.94
CA ILE A 180 -2.77 -7.81 0.16
C ILE A 180 -3.96 -8.36 0.93
N TYR A 181 -4.98 -7.54 1.13
CA TYR A 181 -6.24 -7.90 1.77
C TYR A 181 -7.42 -7.78 0.81
N ASP A 182 -8.18 -8.86 0.63
CA ASP A 182 -9.47 -8.89 -0.07
C ASP A 182 -10.58 -8.98 0.98
N PRO A 183 -11.42 -7.94 1.18
CA PRO A 183 -12.42 -7.91 2.25
C PRO A 183 -13.68 -8.72 1.94
N ARG A 184 -13.80 -9.36 0.78
CA ARG A 184 -15.02 -10.06 0.36
C ARG A 184 -15.25 -11.35 1.16
N GLY A 185 -16.51 -11.62 1.44
CA GLY A 185 -16.92 -12.83 2.17
C GLY A 185 -16.40 -12.83 3.60
N LYS A 186 -15.55 -13.79 3.94
CA LYS A 186 -14.88 -13.85 5.24
C LYS A 186 -13.55 -13.08 5.29
N GLY A 187 -13.19 -12.45 4.18
CA GLY A 187 -11.87 -11.88 3.99
C GLY A 187 -10.81 -12.94 3.63
N LYS A 188 -9.76 -12.50 2.96
CA LYS A 188 -8.53 -13.28 2.78
C LYS A 188 -7.33 -12.36 2.65
N MET A 189 -6.20 -12.80 3.13
CA MET A 189 -4.96 -12.03 3.16
C MET A 189 -3.81 -12.88 2.62
N ILE A 190 -2.84 -12.23 1.98
CA ILE A 190 -1.60 -12.86 1.56
C ILE A 190 -0.46 -11.86 1.69
N ALA A 191 0.67 -12.32 2.16
CA ALA A 191 1.86 -11.49 2.35
C ALA A 191 3.08 -12.09 1.67
N PHE A 192 3.92 -11.23 1.13
CA PHE A 192 5.16 -11.57 0.45
C PHE A 192 6.34 -10.87 1.12
N LEU A 193 7.45 -11.59 1.25
CA LEU A 193 8.75 -11.06 1.67
C LEU A 193 9.80 -11.49 0.65
N ILE A 194 10.31 -10.55 -0.15
CA ILE A 194 11.18 -10.85 -1.28
C ILE A 194 12.53 -10.14 -1.09
N PRO A 195 13.67 -10.85 -1.22
CA PRO A 195 14.99 -10.22 -1.19
C PRO A 195 15.15 -9.20 -2.33
N ASN A 196 15.79 -8.06 -2.03
CA ASN A 196 16.12 -7.04 -3.03
C ASN A 196 17.29 -7.50 -3.90
N GLU A 197 17.06 -8.51 -4.71
CA GLU A 197 18.03 -9.14 -5.62
C GLU A 197 17.32 -9.89 -6.77
N LYS A 198 18.06 -10.24 -7.82
CA LYS A 198 17.52 -11.06 -8.91
C LYS A 198 16.96 -12.37 -8.38
N SER A 199 15.79 -12.75 -8.86
CA SER A 199 15.21 -14.06 -8.59
C SER A 199 14.43 -14.61 -9.76
N GLU A 200 14.51 -15.94 -9.93
CA GLU A 200 13.75 -16.73 -10.90
C GLU A 200 12.79 -17.72 -10.21
N LYS A 201 12.71 -17.66 -8.87
CA LYS A 201 11.80 -18.51 -8.09
C LYS A 201 10.35 -18.10 -8.30
N PRO A 202 9.40 -19.02 -8.22
CA PRO A 202 7.97 -18.68 -8.28
C PRO A 202 7.56 -17.81 -7.10
N LEU A 203 6.58 -16.92 -7.30
CA LEU A 203 6.08 -16.01 -6.27
C LEU A 203 5.64 -16.72 -5.00
N GLN A 204 5.06 -17.90 -5.12
CA GLN A 204 4.57 -18.69 -3.99
C GLN A 204 5.64 -19.03 -2.95
N ASP A 205 6.91 -19.13 -3.38
CA ASP A 205 8.04 -19.41 -2.50
C ASP A 205 8.36 -18.27 -1.53
N TYR A 206 7.83 -17.07 -1.83
CA TYR A 206 8.03 -15.86 -1.03
C TYR A 206 6.86 -15.51 -0.13
N VAL A 207 5.81 -16.34 -0.12
CA VAL A 207 4.67 -16.13 0.76
C VAL A 207 5.07 -16.39 2.21
N VAL A 208 4.77 -15.44 3.06
CA VAL A 208 4.97 -15.50 4.52
C VAL A 208 3.64 -15.25 5.25
N THR A 209 3.59 -15.49 6.55
CA THR A 209 2.46 -15.03 7.37
C THR A 209 2.59 -13.53 7.62
N VAL A 210 1.47 -12.84 7.83
CA VAL A 210 1.50 -11.42 8.23
C VAL A 210 2.16 -11.28 9.59
N ASP A 211 1.84 -12.15 10.58
CA ASP A 211 2.51 -12.21 11.89
C ASP A 211 4.05 -12.20 11.79
N SER A 212 4.59 -12.91 10.77
CA SER A 212 6.05 -12.93 10.54
C SER A 212 6.58 -11.59 10.07
N LEU A 213 5.80 -10.85 9.25
CA LEU A 213 6.17 -9.50 8.82
C LEU A 213 6.06 -8.50 9.96
N GLU A 214 5.04 -8.58 10.78
CA GLU A 214 4.86 -7.74 11.96
C GLU A 214 6.01 -7.90 12.93
N SER A 215 6.38 -9.15 13.22
CA SER A 215 7.56 -9.44 14.06
C SER A 215 8.85 -8.89 13.48
N LEU A 216 8.98 -8.82 12.15
CA LEU A 216 10.16 -8.34 11.45
C LEU A 216 10.21 -6.81 11.37
N THR A 217 9.07 -6.17 11.14
CA THR A 217 8.97 -4.72 10.85
C THR A 217 8.61 -3.89 12.08
N GLY A 218 7.89 -4.46 13.04
CA GLY A 218 7.28 -3.75 14.16
C GLY A 218 6.01 -2.99 13.77
N ILE A 219 5.48 -3.26 12.58
CA ILE A 219 4.27 -2.66 12.02
C ILE A 219 3.13 -3.66 12.20
N ASP A 220 2.03 -3.23 12.76
CA ASP A 220 0.78 -3.98 12.85
C ASP A 220 -0.04 -3.64 11.59
N PHE A 221 -0.37 -4.68 10.79
CA PHE A 221 -1.08 -4.51 9.52
C PHE A 221 -2.58 -4.71 9.72
N PHE A 222 -3.36 -3.73 9.29
CA PHE A 222 -4.83 -3.75 9.38
C PHE A 222 -5.42 -3.85 10.80
N PRO A 223 -4.87 -3.13 11.81
CA PRO A 223 -5.25 -3.22 13.23
C PRO A 223 -6.72 -2.88 13.51
N GLU A 224 -7.43 -2.35 12.54
CA GLU A 224 -8.85 -2.01 12.64
C GLU A 224 -9.79 -3.17 12.25
N LEU A 225 -9.23 -4.30 11.84
CA LEU A 225 -10.02 -5.52 11.66
C LEU A 225 -10.43 -6.07 13.02
N PRO A 226 -11.61 -6.72 13.11
CA PRO A 226 -11.96 -7.43 14.36
C PRO A 226 -10.94 -8.51 14.68
N ASP A 227 -10.43 -8.58 15.93
CA ASP A 227 -9.38 -9.50 16.40
C ASP A 227 -9.54 -10.95 15.91
N SER A 228 -10.79 -11.45 15.87
CA SER A 228 -11.06 -12.83 15.42
C SER A 228 -10.85 -13.05 13.93
N ILE A 229 -10.96 -11.99 13.11
CA ILE A 229 -10.70 -12.02 11.67
C ILE A 229 -9.21 -11.81 11.44
N GLU A 230 -8.65 -10.79 12.05
CA GLU A 230 -7.26 -10.40 11.98
C GLU A 230 -6.34 -11.57 12.35
N ASN A 231 -6.41 -12.08 13.58
CA ASN A 231 -5.59 -13.22 14.04
C ASN A 231 -5.68 -14.46 13.13
N HIS A 232 -6.87 -14.73 12.55
CA HIS A 232 -7.04 -15.85 11.63
C HIS A 232 -6.34 -15.62 10.29
N LEU A 233 -6.45 -14.42 9.73
CA LEU A 233 -5.89 -14.09 8.43
C LEU A 233 -4.36 -13.94 8.48
N GLU A 234 -3.84 -13.33 9.55
CA GLU A 234 -2.42 -13.01 9.72
C GLU A 234 -1.56 -14.22 9.99
N SER A 235 -2.08 -15.19 10.76
CA SER A 235 -1.40 -16.46 11.00
C SER A 235 -1.39 -17.41 9.80
N SER A 236 -2.14 -17.10 8.73
CA SER A 236 -2.35 -18.00 7.59
C SER A 236 -1.36 -17.75 6.45
N LYS A 237 -0.97 -18.83 5.77
CA LYS A 237 -0.29 -18.84 4.46
C LYS A 237 -1.18 -19.46 3.38
N ASP A 238 -2.43 -19.04 3.29
CA ASP A 238 -3.36 -19.64 2.33
C ASP A 238 -3.06 -19.15 0.89
N VAL A 239 -2.14 -19.84 0.23
CA VAL A 239 -1.82 -19.64 -1.19
C VAL A 239 -2.94 -20.13 -2.10
N SER A 240 -3.74 -21.11 -1.65
CA SER A 240 -4.76 -21.77 -2.48
C SER A 240 -5.93 -20.87 -2.83
N SER A 241 -6.25 -19.91 -1.96
CA SER A 241 -7.31 -18.90 -2.18
C SER A 241 -6.94 -17.84 -3.22
N TRP A 242 -5.68 -17.81 -3.66
CA TRP A 242 -5.17 -16.81 -4.59
C TRP A 242 -4.72 -17.47 -5.91
N SER A 243 -5.23 -16.98 -7.05
CA SER A 243 -4.85 -17.50 -8.35
C SER A 243 -3.46 -17.00 -8.78
N PHE A 244 -2.51 -17.90 -8.99
CA PHE A 244 -1.17 -17.62 -9.52
C PHE A 244 -1.01 -17.98 -11.00
N HIS A 245 -2.05 -18.54 -11.62
CA HIS A 245 -2.01 -18.89 -13.05
C HIS A 245 -2.23 -17.64 -13.94
N LYS A 246 -1.69 -17.69 -15.17
CA LYS A 246 -1.82 -16.61 -16.18
C LYS A 246 -3.25 -16.45 -16.65
#